data_9033950c6244d19691bace22840a6ea8
#
_entry.id   9033950c6244d19691bace22840a6ea8
#
_cell.length_a   1.000
_cell.length_b   1.000
_cell.length_c   1.000
_cell.angle_alpha   90.00
_cell.angle_beta   90.00
_cell.angle_gamma   90.00
#
_symmetry.space_group_name_H-M   'P 1'
#
loop_
_entity.id
_entity.type
_entity.pdbx_description
1 polymer ?
#
loop_
_entity_poly.entity_id
_entity_poly.type
_entity_poly.pdbx_seq_one_letter_code
_entity_poly.pdbx_strand_id
1 'polypeptide(L)'
;MRRNPYFELISPIISGLTRKSRILTKINLMIRVTEQESTYNDIDKMSVLEILKGINDEDKTVPHAVEKVIPQIEKLASAVAERMINGGRLFYIGAGTSGRLGVVDASECPPTFGVPFDWVVGIIAGGDTAIRRAVENAEDDDQQAWIDLQEFKIDANDCLIGLAASGTTPYVIGGLNTARKNGILTGCIVCNEGGPIAAESDFPVEVVVGPEFLTGSTRMKSGTAQKLVLNMLSTTVMIKLGRVKGNKMVDMQLTNHKLVDRGTQMVMDELNIDYEHAADLLIRYGSVRKAVESTHK
;
A
#
# COMPACT_ATOMS: atom_id res chain seq x y z
N MET A 1 -4.36 -29.58 11.50
CA MET A 1 -4.03 -28.27 12.11
C MET A 1 -4.03 -28.43 13.62
N ARG A 2 -2.88 -28.38 14.27
CA ARG A 2 -2.80 -28.46 15.74
C ARG A 2 -3.06 -27.06 16.28
N ARG A 3 -4.16 -26.88 17.04
CA ARG A 3 -4.44 -25.62 17.77
C ARG A 3 -3.31 -25.40 18.79
N ASN A 4 -2.78 -24.17 18.81
CA ASN A 4 -1.73 -23.77 19.74
C ASN A 4 -2.32 -23.81 21.17
N PRO A 5 -1.82 -24.67 22.09
CA PRO A 5 -2.38 -24.84 23.43
C PRO A 5 -2.32 -23.60 24.31
N TYR A 6 -1.47 -22.63 23.96
CA TYR A 6 -1.39 -21.33 24.66
C TYR A 6 -2.62 -20.42 24.44
N PHE A 7 -3.39 -20.63 23.37
CA PHE A 7 -4.57 -19.79 23.08
C PHE A 7 -5.74 -20.08 24.04
N GLU A 8 -5.89 -21.33 24.53
CA GLU A 8 -6.98 -21.72 25.44
C GLU A 8 -6.75 -21.25 26.89
N LEU A 9 -5.50 -21.09 27.31
CA LEU A 9 -5.14 -20.62 28.65
C LEU A 9 -5.29 -19.10 28.85
N ILE A 10 -5.26 -18.32 27.78
CA ILE A 10 -5.18 -16.84 27.81
C ILE A 10 -6.54 -16.19 27.57
N SER A 11 -7.47 -16.89 26.93
CA SER A 11 -8.80 -16.38 26.59
C SER A 11 -9.60 -15.81 27.78
N PRO A 12 -9.60 -16.42 28.99
CA PRO A 12 -10.30 -15.88 30.15
C PRO A 12 -9.64 -14.62 30.76
N ILE A 13 -8.32 -14.49 30.65
CA ILE A 13 -7.55 -13.36 31.20
C ILE A 13 -7.83 -12.09 30.39
N ILE A 14 -7.97 -12.21 29.07
CA ILE A 14 -8.19 -11.07 28.18
C ILE A 14 -9.62 -10.52 28.27
N SER A 15 -10.62 -11.33 28.66
CA SER A 15 -12.03 -10.92 28.72
C SER A 15 -12.33 -9.86 29.78
N GLY A 16 -11.54 -9.78 30.86
CA GLY A 16 -11.70 -8.81 31.94
C GLY A 16 -10.96 -7.49 31.81
N LEU A 17 -10.12 -7.33 30.78
CA LEU A 17 -9.27 -6.15 30.58
C LEU A 17 -10.00 -5.02 29.83
N THR A 18 -9.62 -3.77 30.13
CA THR A 18 -10.04 -2.61 29.34
C THR A 18 -9.51 -2.74 27.91
N ARG A 19 -10.12 -2.05 26.93
CA ARG A 19 -9.70 -2.09 25.53
C ARG A 19 -8.20 -1.76 25.37
N LYS A 20 -7.68 -0.76 26.07
CA LYS A 20 -6.27 -0.35 26.05
C LYS A 20 -5.36 -1.45 26.60
N SER A 21 -5.76 -2.09 27.71
CA SER A 21 -5.06 -3.26 28.28
C SER A 21 -5.10 -4.48 27.37
N ARG A 22 -6.21 -4.73 26.67
CA ARG A 22 -6.32 -5.83 25.69
C ARG A 22 -5.39 -5.65 24.49
N ILE A 23 -5.27 -4.41 23.97
CA ILE A 23 -4.34 -4.06 22.90
C ILE A 23 -2.90 -4.26 23.37
N LEU A 24 -2.52 -3.74 24.54
CA LEU A 24 -1.19 -3.90 25.11
C LEU A 24 -0.84 -5.37 25.39
N THR A 25 -1.80 -6.17 25.87
CA THR A 25 -1.59 -7.61 26.09
C THR A 25 -1.44 -8.36 24.76
N LYS A 26 -2.21 -8.04 23.73
CA LYS A 26 -2.06 -8.62 22.39
C LYS A 26 -0.71 -8.25 21.77
N ILE A 27 -0.27 -7.00 21.89
CA ILE A 27 1.04 -6.55 21.42
C ILE A 27 2.17 -7.33 22.09
N ASN A 28 2.07 -7.59 23.40
CA ASN A 28 3.10 -8.33 24.15
C ASN A 28 3.12 -9.84 23.86
N LEU A 29 2.02 -10.41 23.32
CA LEU A 29 1.91 -11.83 22.98
C LEU A 29 2.19 -12.11 21.49
N MET A 30 2.27 -11.06 20.68
CA MET A 30 2.56 -11.16 19.25
C MET A 30 4.04 -11.47 19.04
N ILE A 31 4.35 -12.47 18.23
CA ILE A 31 5.71 -12.72 17.75
C ILE A 31 6.03 -11.62 16.72
N ARG A 32 6.82 -10.62 17.15
CA ARG A 32 7.26 -9.53 16.27
C ARG A 32 8.48 -9.98 15.47
N VAL A 33 8.25 -10.59 14.35
CA VAL A 33 9.32 -11.05 13.45
C VAL A 33 10.19 -9.89 12.96
N THR A 34 9.60 -8.71 12.78
CA THR A 34 10.30 -7.47 12.40
C THR A 34 11.28 -6.96 13.45
N GLU A 35 11.12 -7.38 14.73
CA GLU A 35 12.01 -6.99 15.85
C GLU A 35 12.98 -8.11 16.22
N GLN A 36 12.93 -9.25 15.56
CA GLN A 36 13.87 -10.34 15.79
C GLN A 36 15.28 -9.92 15.38
N GLU A 37 16.26 -10.48 16.09
CA GLU A 37 17.66 -10.27 15.77
C GLU A 37 17.99 -10.76 14.33
N SER A 38 18.84 -10.02 13.67
CA SER A 38 19.39 -10.40 12.37
C SER A 38 20.05 -11.77 12.45
N THR A 39 19.99 -12.52 11.36
CA THR A 39 20.75 -13.77 11.19
C THR A 39 22.22 -13.51 10.90
N TYR A 40 22.60 -12.25 10.63
CA TYR A 40 23.98 -11.82 10.40
C TYR A 40 24.59 -11.23 11.68
N ASN A 41 25.76 -11.74 12.04
CA ASN A 41 26.52 -11.24 13.19
C ASN A 41 27.68 -10.36 12.70
N ASP A 42 28.16 -9.47 13.58
CA ASP A 42 29.35 -8.64 13.32
C ASP A 42 29.31 -7.86 12.00
N ILE A 43 28.14 -7.39 11.59
CA ILE A 43 27.95 -6.66 10.31
C ILE A 43 28.80 -5.39 10.22
N ASP A 44 29.17 -4.80 11.35
CA ASP A 44 30.06 -3.64 11.46
C ASP A 44 31.51 -3.97 11.09
N LYS A 45 31.89 -5.25 11.07
CA LYS A 45 33.23 -5.74 10.70
C LYS A 45 33.29 -6.30 9.28
N MET A 46 32.15 -6.46 8.61
CA MET A 46 32.05 -6.98 7.26
C MET A 46 32.64 -6.02 6.23
N SER A 47 33.23 -6.56 5.18
CA SER A 47 33.59 -5.77 4.00
C SER A 47 32.33 -5.24 3.29
N VAL A 48 32.47 -4.17 2.52
CA VAL A 48 31.38 -3.63 1.70
C VAL A 48 30.76 -4.70 0.82
N LEU A 49 31.53 -5.58 0.23
CA LEU A 49 31.04 -6.64 -0.64
C LEU A 49 30.18 -7.66 0.13
N GLU A 50 30.58 -8.05 1.33
CA GLU A 50 29.84 -8.97 2.18
C GLU A 50 28.51 -8.35 2.62
N ILE A 51 28.51 -7.07 3.02
CA ILE A 51 27.30 -6.32 3.37
C ILE A 51 26.31 -6.29 2.18
N LEU A 52 26.79 -5.90 0.99
CA LEU A 52 25.94 -5.81 -0.20
C LEU A 52 25.38 -7.18 -0.61
N LYS A 53 26.17 -8.24 -0.53
CA LYS A 53 25.69 -9.60 -0.80
C LYS A 53 24.66 -10.05 0.22
N GLY A 54 24.90 -9.83 1.52
CA GLY A 54 23.97 -10.17 2.59
C GLY A 54 22.62 -9.46 2.42
N ILE A 55 22.63 -8.15 2.17
CA ILE A 55 21.39 -7.39 1.89
C ILE A 55 20.67 -7.96 0.67
N ASN A 56 21.37 -8.20 -0.44
CA ASN A 56 20.77 -8.74 -1.65
C ASN A 56 20.20 -10.16 -1.46
N ASP A 57 20.83 -10.98 -0.65
CA ASP A 57 20.36 -12.34 -0.37
C ASP A 57 19.07 -12.32 0.47
N GLU A 58 18.97 -11.39 1.44
CA GLU A 58 17.74 -11.13 2.16
C GLU A 58 16.62 -10.58 1.25
N ASP A 59 16.93 -9.62 0.38
CA ASP A 59 15.96 -9.03 -0.54
C ASP A 59 15.36 -10.04 -1.52
N LYS A 60 16.13 -11.06 -1.97
CA LYS A 60 15.62 -12.15 -2.81
C LYS A 60 14.50 -12.96 -2.16
N THR A 61 14.40 -12.96 -0.84
CA THR A 61 13.35 -13.68 -0.12
C THR A 61 11.99 -12.99 -0.18
N VAL A 62 11.98 -11.67 -0.40
CA VAL A 62 10.78 -10.83 -0.32
C VAL A 62 9.71 -11.22 -1.35
N PRO A 63 10.00 -11.40 -2.64
CA PRO A 63 8.99 -11.83 -3.62
C PRO A 63 8.32 -13.16 -3.24
N HIS A 64 9.06 -14.11 -2.68
CA HIS A 64 8.51 -15.39 -2.22
C HIS A 64 7.61 -15.24 -1.00
N ALA A 65 7.87 -14.27 -0.13
CA ALA A 65 6.98 -13.96 0.98
C ALA A 65 5.66 -13.33 0.47
N VAL A 66 5.76 -12.40 -0.50
CA VAL A 66 4.59 -11.77 -1.14
C VAL A 66 3.75 -12.80 -1.90
N GLU A 67 4.36 -13.75 -2.61
CA GLU A 67 3.67 -14.82 -3.32
C GLU A 67 2.72 -15.60 -2.42
N LYS A 68 3.11 -15.89 -1.19
CA LYS A 68 2.29 -16.64 -0.22
C LYS A 68 1.01 -15.92 0.19
N VAL A 69 1.00 -14.60 0.09
CA VAL A 69 -0.15 -13.76 0.50
C VAL A 69 -0.97 -13.23 -0.68
N ILE A 70 -0.68 -13.67 -1.92
CA ILE A 70 -1.50 -13.32 -3.10
C ILE A 70 -3.00 -13.56 -2.86
N PRO A 71 -3.46 -14.65 -2.20
CA PRO A 71 -4.88 -14.82 -1.92
C PRO A 71 -5.48 -13.77 -0.96
N GLN A 72 -4.67 -13.17 -0.09
CA GLN A 72 -5.10 -12.06 0.77
C GLN A 72 -5.15 -10.75 -0.04
N ILE A 73 -4.15 -10.52 -0.91
CA ILE A 73 -4.10 -9.38 -1.82
C ILE A 73 -5.29 -9.41 -2.80
N GLU A 74 -5.63 -10.58 -3.34
CA GLU A 74 -6.77 -10.76 -4.24
C GLU A 74 -8.08 -10.32 -3.59
N LYS A 75 -8.35 -10.77 -2.36
CA LYS A 75 -9.55 -10.38 -1.61
C LYS A 75 -9.62 -8.87 -1.38
N LEU A 76 -8.51 -8.27 -0.94
CA LEU A 76 -8.42 -6.83 -0.73
C LEU A 76 -8.63 -6.07 -2.04
N ALA A 77 -7.90 -6.43 -3.11
CA ALA A 77 -7.98 -5.76 -4.40
C ALA A 77 -9.38 -5.85 -5.03
N SER A 78 -10.05 -7.02 -4.88
CA SER A 78 -11.41 -7.21 -5.37
C SER A 78 -12.41 -6.30 -4.65
N ALA A 79 -12.33 -6.24 -3.31
CA ALA A 79 -13.20 -5.41 -2.51
C ALA A 79 -12.99 -3.90 -2.77
N VAL A 80 -11.73 -3.46 -2.90
CA VAL A 80 -11.38 -2.07 -3.25
C VAL A 80 -11.88 -1.73 -4.66
N ALA A 81 -11.65 -2.61 -5.64
CA ALA A 81 -12.10 -2.38 -7.01
C ALA A 81 -13.63 -2.25 -7.08
N GLU A 82 -14.38 -3.10 -6.38
CA GLU A 82 -15.84 -3.02 -6.32
C GLU A 82 -16.31 -1.67 -5.74
N ARG A 83 -15.70 -1.20 -4.65
CA ARG A 83 -16.03 0.11 -4.05
C ARG A 83 -15.73 1.26 -5.01
N MET A 84 -14.55 1.25 -5.65
CA MET A 84 -14.16 2.31 -6.58
C MET A 84 -14.98 2.31 -7.88
N ILE A 85 -15.42 1.15 -8.38
CA ILE A 85 -16.36 1.05 -9.51
C ILE A 85 -17.70 1.76 -9.17
N ASN A 86 -18.11 1.69 -7.91
CA ASN A 86 -19.33 2.34 -7.41
C ASN A 86 -19.11 3.81 -6.96
N GLY A 87 -17.98 4.42 -7.30
CA GLY A 87 -17.67 5.83 -7.08
C GLY A 87 -16.93 6.16 -5.79
N GLY A 88 -16.51 5.16 -5.01
CA GLY A 88 -15.65 5.34 -3.85
C GLY A 88 -14.19 5.62 -4.23
N ARG A 89 -13.39 6.01 -3.24
CA ARG A 89 -11.96 6.36 -3.36
C ARG A 89 -11.11 5.43 -2.51
N LEU A 90 -9.81 5.39 -2.79
CA LEU A 90 -8.83 4.62 -2.04
C LEU A 90 -7.95 5.53 -1.20
N PHE A 91 -7.90 5.29 0.10
CA PHE A 91 -7.03 6.01 1.03
C PHE A 91 -5.97 5.07 1.61
N TYR A 92 -4.74 5.55 1.68
CA TYR A 92 -3.65 4.94 2.42
C TYR A 92 -3.34 5.78 3.65
N ILE A 93 -3.17 5.16 4.81
CA ILE A 93 -2.61 5.80 6.01
C ILE A 93 -1.41 5.02 6.52
N GLY A 94 -0.40 5.71 7.03
CA GLY A 94 0.79 5.07 7.57
C GLY A 94 1.73 6.07 8.24
N ALA A 95 2.78 5.56 8.86
CA ALA A 95 3.84 6.38 9.45
C ALA A 95 5.21 6.01 8.86
N GLY A 96 6.17 6.91 8.96
CA GLY A 96 7.55 6.68 8.54
C GLY A 96 7.68 6.15 7.11
N THR A 97 8.42 5.07 6.90
CA THR A 97 8.60 4.44 5.59
C THR A 97 7.29 3.95 4.99
N SER A 98 6.43 3.32 5.78
CA SER A 98 5.14 2.80 5.32
C SER A 98 4.23 3.92 4.81
N GLY A 99 4.13 5.05 5.53
CA GLY A 99 3.36 6.21 5.09
C GLY A 99 3.92 6.81 3.80
N ARG A 100 5.26 6.92 3.66
CA ARG A 100 5.91 7.39 2.42
C ARG A 100 5.59 6.50 1.23
N LEU A 101 5.58 5.18 1.40
CA LEU A 101 5.23 4.24 0.34
C LEU A 101 3.77 4.40 -0.11
N GLY A 102 2.83 4.65 0.82
CA GLY A 102 1.45 4.98 0.49
C GLY A 102 1.33 6.26 -0.33
N VAL A 103 2.06 7.31 0.05
CA VAL A 103 2.12 8.58 -0.71
C VAL A 103 2.71 8.36 -2.10
N VAL A 104 3.79 7.60 -2.22
CA VAL A 104 4.42 7.29 -3.51
C VAL A 104 3.44 6.55 -4.42
N ASP A 105 2.81 5.46 -3.96
CA ASP A 105 1.88 4.69 -4.78
C ASP A 105 0.67 5.54 -5.23
N ALA A 106 0.09 6.32 -4.31
CA ALA A 106 -1.01 7.22 -4.61
C ALA A 106 -0.64 8.28 -5.67
N SER A 107 0.55 8.87 -5.55
CA SER A 107 1.02 9.94 -6.45
C SER A 107 1.26 9.47 -7.88
N GLU A 108 1.52 8.18 -8.08
CA GLU A 108 1.77 7.58 -9.41
C GLU A 108 0.48 7.20 -10.16
N CYS A 109 -0.66 7.11 -9.47
CA CYS A 109 -1.93 6.73 -10.11
C CYS A 109 -2.43 7.77 -11.14
N PRO A 110 -2.46 9.09 -10.86
CA PRO A 110 -2.91 10.08 -11.83
C PRO A 110 -2.08 10.12 -13.12
N PRO A 111 -0.74 10.23 -13.09
CA PRO A 111 0.04 10.27 -14.33
C PRO A 111 -0.01 8.96 -15.13
N THR A 112 -0.13 7.81 -14.45
CA THR A 112 -0.13 6.49 -15.09
C THR A 112 -1.49 6.14 -15.70
N PHE A 113 -2.57 6.38 -14.98
CA PHE A 113 -3.91 5.89 -15.32
C PHE A 113 -4.90 6.99 -15.68
N GLY A 114 -4.48 8.28 -15.64
CA GLY A 114 -5.33 9.42 -16.00
C GLY A 114 -6.52 9.60 -15.06
N VAL A 115 -6.39 9.15 -13.82
CA VAL A 115 -7.43 9.32 -12.79
C VAL A 115 -7.26 10.66 -12.07
N PRO A 116 -8.32 11.21 -11.46
CA PRO A 116 -8.23 12.39 -10.60
C PRO A 116 -7.28 12.18 -9.42
N PHE A 117 -6.67 13.28 -8.93
CA PHE A 117 -5.71 13.24 -7.81
C PHE A 117 -6.33 12.81 -6.47
N ASP A 118 -7.64 12.90 -6.34
CA ASP A 118 -8.40 12.55 -5.16
C ASP A 118 -8.94 11.10 -5.16
N TRP A 119 -8.71 10.33 -6.25
CA TRP A 119 -9.15 8.94 -6.33
C TRP A 119 -8.31 7.98 -5.48
N VAL A 120 -7.01 8.25 -5.40
CA VAL A 120 -6.09 7.52 -4.52
C VAL A 120 -5.30 8.53 -3.72
N VAL A 121 -5.44 8.50 -2.40
CA VAL A 121 -4.88 9.48 -1.49
C VAL A 121 -3.96 8.80 -0.48
N GLY A 122 -2.72 9.23 -0.40
CA GLY A 122 -1.76 8.78 0.60
C GLY A 122 -1.60 9.82 1.71
N ILE A 123 -1.84 9.40 2.95
CA ILE A 123 -1.73 10.25 4.15
C ILE A 123 -0.66 9.65 5.07
N ILE A 124 0.21 10.50 5.57
CA ILE A 124 1.31 10.10 6.46
C ILE A 124 1.20 10.81 7.81
N ALA A 125 1.39 10.09 8.90
CA ALA A 125 1.48 10.66 10.24
C ALA A 125 2.52 11.78 10.29
N GLY A 126 2.12 12.98 10.74
CA GLY A 126 2.95 14.19 10.73
C GLY A 126 2.88 15.01 9.43
N GLY A 127 1.97 14.64 8.50
CA GLY A 127 1.67 15.41 7.29
C GLY A 127 2.83 15.50 6.29
N ASP A 128 2.79 16.46 5.38
CA ASP A 128 3.76 16.62 4.30
C ASP A 128 5.21 16.81 4.78
N THR A 129 5.41 17.36 5.96
CA THR A 129 6.74 17.45 6.58
C THR A 129 7.35 16.07 6.78
N ALA A 130 6.54 15.08 7.18
CA ALA A 130 6.98 13.72 7.46
C ALA A 130 7.41 12.95 6.20
N ILE A 131 7.05 13.41 5.02
CA ILE A 131 7.54 12.84 3.74
C ILE A 131 9.06 12.99 3.65
N ARG A 132 9.60 14.13 4.07
CA ARG A 132 11.02 14.47 3.91
C ARG A 132 11.84 14.37 5.21
N ARG A 133 11.20 14.59 6.37
CA ARG A 133 11.84 14.62 7.70
C ARG A 133 10.97 13.88 8.70
N ALA A 134 11.57 13.12 9.61
CA ALA A 134 10.83 12.50 10.70
C ALA A 134 10.13 13.58 11.54
N VAL A 135 8.87 13.32 11.89
CA VAL A 135 8.11 14.12 12.87
C VAL A 135 7.93 13.20 14.09
N GLU A 136 8.59 13.60 15.18
CA GLU A 136 8.61 12.79 16.42
C GLU A 136 7.20 12.64 16.99
N ASN A 137 6.93 11.44 17.54
CA ASN A 137 5.66 11.07 18.18
C ASN A 137 4.40 11.15 17.30
N ALA A 138 4.50 11.50 16.02
CA ALA A 138 3.33 11.58 15.14
C ALA A 138 2.62 10.22 14.95
N GLU A 139 3.36 9.11 15.06
CA GLU A 139 2.81 7.76 14.92
C GLU A 139 2.10 7.24 16.18
N ASP A 140 2.29 7.91 17.31
CA ASP A 140 1.75 7.50 18.61
C ASP A 140 0.33 8.03 18.89
N ASP A 141 -0.15 9.01 18.12
CA ASP A 141 -1.47 9.59 18.25
C ASP A 141 -2.53 8.74 17.51
N ASP A 142 -3.37 8.05 18.27
CA ASP A 142 -4.42 7.18 17.76
C ASP A 142 -5.69 7.92 17.29
N GLN A 143 -5.77 9.25 17.45
CA GLN A 143 -6.89 10.08 16.99
C GLN A 143 -6.56 10.85 15.72
N GLN A 144 -5.28 11.15 15.48
CA GLN A 144 -4.87 12.06 14.41
C GLN A 144 -5.24 11.54 13.02
N ALA A 145 -5.12 10.24 12.76
CA ALA A 145 -5.47 9.67 11.47
C ALA A 145 -6.91 9.98 11.04
N TRP A 146 -7.85 9.96 11.98
CA TRP A 146 -9.24 10.29 11.66
C TRP A 146 -9.43 11.78 11.36
N ILE A 147 -8.73 12.65 12.06
CA ILE A 147 -8.73 14.10 11.81
C ILE A 147 -8.20 14.37 10.39
N ASP A 148 -7.06 13.78 10.04
CA ASP A 148 -6.45 13.92 8.72
C ASP A 148 -7.39 13.43 7.59
N LEU A 149 -8.08 12.29 7.79
CA LEU A 149 -9.03 11.73 6.83
C LEU A 149 -10.27 12.61 6.63
N GLN A 150 -10.73 13.30 7.68
CA GLN A 150 -11.88 14.19 7.58
C GLN A 150 -11.62 15.41 6.71
N GLU A 151 -10.38 15.86 6.56
CA GLU A 151 -10.01 16.93 5.61
C GLU A 151 -10.38 16.57 4.17
N PHE A 152 -10.34 15.27 3.83
CA PHE A 152 -10.74 14.73 2.53
C PHE A 152 -12.22 14.34 2.46
N LYS A 153 -12.99 14.57 3.53
CA LYS A 153 -14.42 14.19 3.63
C LYS A 153 -14.63 12.72 3.28
N ILE A 154 -13.82 11.84 3.87
CA ILE A 154 -13.94 10.38 3.69
C ILE A 154 -15.33 9.92 4.14
N ASP A 155 -15.96 9.01 3.37
CA ASP A 155 -17.29 8.49 3.65
C ASP A 155 -17.40 6.96 3.48
N ALA A 156 -18.60 6.41 3.71
CA ALA A 156 -18.84 4.97 3.70
C ALA A 156 -18.67 4.31 2.31
N ASN A 157 -18.54 5.08 1.23
CA ASN A 157 -18.26 4.54 -0.10
C ASN A 157 -16.76 4.30 -0.32
N ASP A 158 -15.92 4.94 0.49
CA ASP A 158 -14.46 4.89 0.35
C ASP A 158 -13.84 3.61 0.96
N CYS A 159 -12.56 3.42 0.68
CA CYS A 159 -11.72 2.36 1.25
C CYS A 159 -10.54 2.96 1.99
N LEU A 160 -10.18 2.41 3.16
CA LEU A 160 -9.02 2.83 3.94
C LEU A 160 -8.07 1.65 4.16
N ILE A 161 -6.82 1.80 3.72
CA ILE A 161 -5.77 0.80 3.87
C ILE A 161 -4.68 1.31 4.81
N GLY A 162 -4.49 0.62 5.93
CA GLY A 162 -3.45 0.92 6.91
C GLY A 162 -2.12 0.25 6.57
N LEU A 163 -1.04 1.03 6.58
CA LEU A 163 0.31 0.58 6.25
C LEU A 163 1.22 0.67 7.48
N ALA A 164 1.68 -0.47 7.99
CA ALA A 164 2.62 -0.50 9.11
C ALA A 164 3.39 -1.83 9.15
N ALA A 165 4.70 -1.80 8.99
CA ALA A 165 5.51 -3.02 9.03
C ALA A 165 5.35 -3.78 10.36
N SER A 166 5.37 -3.09 11.49
CA SER A 166 5.19 -3.67 12.82
C SER A 166 3.81 -4.27 13.09
N GLY A 167 2.77 -3.76 12.40
CA GLY A 167 1.37 -4.11 12.67
C GLY A 167 0.81 -3.51 13.98
N THR A 168 1.49 -2.53 14.59
CA THR A 168 1.16 -2.02 15.95
C THR A 168 1.09 -0.50 16.06
N THR A 169 1.33 0.25 14.99
CA THR A 169 1.35 1.72 14.96
C THR A 169 0.02 2.33 15.41
N PRO A 170 -0.03 3.12 16.51
CA PRO A 170 -1.26 3.65 17.09
C PRO A 170 -2.08 4.51 16.10
N TYR A 171 -1.42 5.40 15.35
CA TYR A 171 -2.04 6.20 14.29
C TYR A 171 -2.87 5.34 13.33
N VAL A 172 -2.32 4.22 12.86
CA VAL A 172 -2.99 3.32 11.91
C VAL A 172 -4.14 2.55 12.59
N ILE A 173 -3.92 2.06 13.82
CA ILE A 173 -4.96 1.35 14.60
C ILE A 173 -6.17 2.26 14.81
N GLY A 174 -5.94 3.51 15.23
CA GLY A 174 -7.00 4.49 15.49
C GLY A 174 -7.78 4.84 14.22
N GLY A 175 -7.07 5.10 13.13
CA GLY A 175 -7.68 5.40 11.82
C GLY A 175 -8.58 4.26 11.32
N LEU A 176 -8.07 3.02 11.28
CA LEU A 176 -8.83 1.84 10.83
C LEU A 176 -10.03 1.57 11.74
N ASN A 177 -9.84 1.62 13.06
CA ASN A 177 -10.92 1.39 14.01
C ASN A 177 -12.06 2.40 13.83
N THR A 178 -11.74 3.68 13.64
CA THR A 178 -12.74 4.72 13.46
C THR A 178 -13.40 4.62 12.09
N ALA A 179 -12.65 4.35 11.04
CA ALA A 179 -13.17 4.13 9.69
C ALA A 179 -14.17 2.96 9.66
N ARG A 180 -13.81 1.81 10.24
CA ARG A 180 -14.69 0.63 10.31
C ARG A 180 -16.01 0.92 11.03
N LYS A 181 -15.99 1.71 12.13
CA LYS A 181 -17.20 2.13 12.84
C LYS A 181 -18.11 3.03 11.99
N ASN A 182 -17.53 3.74 11.02
CA ASN A 182 -18.26 4.60 10.08
C ASN A 182 -18.65 3.87 8.77
N GLY A 183 -18.51 2.53 8.69
CA GLY A 183 -18.91 1.72 7.54
C GLY A 183 -17.98 1.80 6.35
N ILE A 184 -16.78 2.39 6.52
CA ILE A 184 -15.73 2.45 5.50
C ILE A 184 -15.07 1.07 5.41
N LEU A 185 -14.85 0.56 4.21
CA LEU A 185 -14.12 -0.69 3.99
C LEU A 185 -12.67 -0.53 4.46
N THR A 186 -12.21 -1.45 5.29
CA THR A 186 -10.85 -1.39 5.85
C THR A 186 -9.97 -2.55 5.38
N GLY A 187 -8.72 -2.25 5.08
CA GLY A 187 -7.66 -3.23 4.84
C GLY A 187 -6.36 -2.81 5.52
N CYS A 188 -5.38 -3.71 5.53
CA CYS A 188 -4.04 -3.34 5.96
C CYS A 188 -2.95 -4.13 5.23
N ILE A 189 -1.73 -3.60 5.24
CA ILE A 189 -0.51 -4.27 4.77
C ILE A 189 0.51 -4.20 5.91
N VAL A 190 0.77 -5.35 6.54
CA VAL A 190 1.65 -5.48 7.71
C VAL A 190 2.65 -6.63 7.50
N CYS A 191 3.76 -6.62 8.27
CA CYS A 191 4.82 -7.64 8.14
C CYS A 191 4.94 -8.56 9.37
N ASN A 192 3.90 -8.58 10.21
CA ASN A 192 3.75 -9.52 11.34
C ASN A 192 2.32 -10.07 11.34
N GLU A 193 2.15 -11.33 11.76
CA GLU A 193 0.84 -11.98 11.83
C GLU A 193 0.11 -11.69 13.14
N GLY A 194 -1.22 -11.61 13.08
CA GLY A 194 -2.10 -11.54 14.25
C GLY A 194 -2.02 -10.24 15.02
N GLY A 195 -1.47 -9.19 14.41
CA GLY A 195 -1.30 -7.88 15.06
C GLY A 195 -2.61 -7.11 15.23
N PRO A 196 -2.59 -6.05 16.10
CA PRO A 196 -3.78 -5.24 16.35
C PRO A 196 -4.30 -4.51 15.11
N ILE A 197 -3.43 -4.11 14.17
CA ILE A 197 -3.85 -3.50 12.90
C ILE A 197 -4.64 -4.50 12.04
N ALA A 198 -4.18 -5.75 11.94
CA ALA A 198 -4.90 -6.80 11.22
C ALA A 198 -6.27 -7.09 11.86
N ALA A 199 -6.38 -7.02 13.19
CA ALA A 199 -7.64 -7.23 13.90
C ALA A 199 -8.69 -6.12 13.66
N GLU A 200 -8.25 -4.92 13.32
CA GLU A 200 -9.13 -3.77 12.98
C GLU A 200 -9.40 -3.67 11.47
N SER A 201 -8.93 -4.62 10.66
CA SER A 201 -9.09 -4.64 9.21
C SER A 201 -10.08 -5.72 8.76
N ASP A 202 -10.93 -5.41 7.78
CA ASP A 202 -11.82 -6.37 7.13
C ASP A 202 -11.03 -7.28 6.18
N PHE A 203 -10.01 -6.74 5.53
CA PHE A 203 -9.15 -7.43 4.56
C PHE A 203 -7.65 -7.26 4.90
N PRO A 204 -7.13 -8.00 5.90
CA PRO A 204 -5.71 -7.92 6.24
C PRO A 204 -4.81 -8.63 5.22
N VAL A 205 -3.68 -8.01 4.87
CA VAL A 205 -2.55 -8.61 4.15
C VAL A 205 -1.35 -8.66 5.10
N GLU A 206 -0.98 -9.87 5.53
CA GLU A 206 0.06 -10.11 6.52
C GLU A 206 1.28 -10.78 5.85
N VAL A 207 2.20 -9.96 5.30
CA VAL A 207 3.36 -10.42 4.54
C VAL A 207 4.60 -10.53 5.44
N VAL A 208 4.84 -11.72 5.98
CA VAL A 208 5.98 -11.98 6.88
C VAL A 208 7.25 -12.23 6.07
N VAL A 209 8.22 -11.33 6.20
CA VAL A 209 9.50 -11.36 5.45
C VAL A 209 10.70 -11.85 6.28
N GLY A 210 10.50 -12.24 7.54
CA GLY A 210 11.58 -12.61 8.45
C GLY A 210 12.30 -11.41 9.06
N PRO A 211 13.34 -11.65 9.88
CA PRO A 211 14.19 -10.60 10.45
C PRO A 211 14.87 -9.78 9.36
N GLU A 212 15.11 -8.50 9.63
CA GLU A 212 15.84 -7.63 8.71
C GLU A 212 17.35 -7.92 8.73
N PHE A 213 18.06 -7.62 7.65
CA PHE A 213 19.54 -7.67 7.63
C PHE A 213 20.16 -6.82 8.75
N LEU A 214 19.66 -5.61 8.95
CA LEU A 214 19.96 -4.78 10.12
C LEU A 214 18.77 -4.86 11.07
N THR A 215 18.96 -5.46 12.24
CA THR A 215 17.92 -5.70 13.26
C THR A 215 16.99 -4.50 13.43
N GLY A 216 15.67 -4.72 13.31
CA GLY A 216 14.63 -3.69 13.49
C GLY A 216 14.51 -2.65 12.38
N SER A 217 15.36 -2.70 11.33
CA SER A 217 15.35 -1.71 10.26
C SER A 217 14.30 -2.02 9.18
N THR A 218 13.02 -1.89 9.53
CA THR A 218 11.86 -2.28 8.69
C THR A 218 11.70 -1.47 7.39
N ARG A 219 12.52 -0.44 7.17
CA ARG A 219 12.61 0.24 5.87
C ARG A 219 13.21 -0.64 4.77
N MET A 220 13.82 -1.80 5.10
CA MET A 220 14.48 -2.73 4.19
C MET A 220 13.49 -3.76 3.62
N LYS A 221 13.54 -5.03 4.02
CA LYS A 221 12.66 -6.10 3.47
C LYS A 221 11.17 -5.80 3.65
N SER A 222 10.78 -5.35 4.84
CA SER A 222 9.38 -5.02 5.12
C SER A 222 8.89 -3.90 4.22
N GLY A 223 9.68 -2.83 4.05
CA GLY A 223 9.38 -1.75 3.12
C GLY A 223 9.28 -2.24 1.66
N THR A 224 10.21 -3.11 1.22
CA THR A 224 10.19 -3.72 -0.11
C THR A 224 8.92 -4.55 -0.32
N ALA A 225 8.53 -5.37 0.66
CA ALA A 225 7.29 -6.15 0.61
C ALA A 225 6.05 -5.27 0.50
N GLN A 226 5.95 -4.22 1.32
CA GLN A 226 4.84 -3.26 1.25
C GLN A 226 4.75 -2.60 -0.13
N LYS A 227 5.89 -2.18 -0.71
CA LYS A 227 5.93 -1.60 -2.06
C LYS A 227 5.42 -2.58 -3.11
N LEU A 228 5.80 -3.86 -3.05
CA LEU A 228 5.33 -4.88 -3.98
C LEU A 228 3.81 -5.10 -3.85
N VAL A 229 3.30 -5.18 -2.63
CA VAL A 229 1.86 -5.35 -2.39
C VAL A 229 1.07 -4.12 -2.85
N LEU A 230 1.54 -2.90 -2.58
CA LEU A 230 0.91 -1.65 -3.04
C LEU A 230 0.82 -1.61 -4.56
N ASN A 231 1.91 -1.93 -5.27
CA ASN A 231 1.90 -1.99 -6.74
C ASN A 231 0.89 -3.03 -7.28
N MET A 232 0.81 -4.21 -6.64
CA MET A 232 -0.18 -5.22 -7.01
C MET A 232 -1.60 -4.71 -6.78
N LEU A 233 -1.86 -4.06 -5.65
CA LEU A 233 -3.17 -3.55 -5.27
C LEU A 233 -3.63 -2.45 -6.24
N SER A 234 -2.90 -1.34 -6.32
CA SER A 234 -3.29 -0.17 -7.11
C SER A 234 -3.38 -0.50 -8.60
N THR A 235 -2.39 -1.20 -9.16
CA THR A 235 -2.40 -1.60 -10.56
C THR A 235 -3.58 -2.51 -10.89
N THR A 236 -3.86 -3.52 -10.04
CA THR A 236 -5.00 -4.42 -10.24
C THR A 236 -6.32 -3.65 -10.20
N VAL A 237 -6.49 -2.76 -9.22
CA VAL A 237 -7.68 -1.91 -9.10
C VAL A 237 -7.85 -1.05 -10.35
N MET A 238 -6.82 -0.36 -10.82
CA MET A 238 -6.88 0.50 -12.01
C MET A 238 -7.19 -0.31 -13.30
N ILE A 239 -6.67 -1.53 -13.43
CA ILE A 239 -7.03 -2.44 -14.53
C ILE A 239 -8.53 -2.78 -14.46
N LYS A 240 -9.05 -3.12 -13.27
CA LYS A 240 -10.47 -3.43 -13.08
C LYS A 240 -11.39 -2.24 -13.32
N LEU A 241 -10.91 -1.03 -13.08
CA LEU A 241 -11.59 0.23 -13.43
C LEU A 241 -11.52 0.57 -14.94
N GLY A 242 -10.95 -0.31 -15.76
CA GLY A 242 -10.86 -0.11 -17.22
C GLY A 242 -9.84 0.94 -17.64
N ARG A 243 -8.85 1.28 -16.81
CA ARG A 243 -7.82 2.28 -17.11
C ARG A 243 -6.68 1.76 -17.98
N VAL A 244 -6.75 0.49 -18.36
CA VAL A 244 -5.76 -0.20 -19.21
C VAL A 244 -6.50 -0.89 -20.37
N LYS A 245 -5.95 -0.85 -21.58
CA LYS A 245 -6.41 -1.61 -22.76
C LYS A 245 -5.30 -2.56 -23.20
N GLY A 246 -5.57 -3.87 -23.21
CA GLY A 246 -4.53 -4.89 -23.40
C GLY A 246 -3.51 -4.80 -22.24
N ASN A 247 -2.29 -4.38 -22.57
CA ASN A 247 -1.21 -4.11 -21.61
C ASN A 247 -0.73 -2.65 -21.65
N LYS A 248 -1.54 -1.74 -22.24
CA LYS A 248 -1.15 -0.34 -22.49
C LYS A 248 -1.94 0.63 -21.61
N MET A 249 -1.24 1.65 -21.07
CA MET A 249 -1.80 2.76 -20.28
C MET A 249 -2.44 3.80 -21.22
N VAL A 250 -3.68 3.56 -21.64
CA VAL A 250 -4.35 4.37 -22.70
C VAL A 250 -4.89 5.71 -22.21
N ASP A 251 -4.93 5.92 -20.90
CA ASP A 251 -5.43 7.15 -20.28
C ASP A 251 -4.33 7.95 -19.56
N MET A 252 -3.05 7.59 -19.72
CA MET A 252 -1.93 8.29 -19.07
C MET A 252 -1.93 9.79 -19.39
N GLN A 253 -1.53 10.60 -18.41
CA GLN A 253 -1.43 12.04 -18.58
C GLN A 253 -0.21 12.41 -19.45
N LEU A 254 -0.41 13.32 -20.42
CA LEU A 254 0.63 13.75 -21.36
C LEU A 254 1.49 14.89 -20.78
N THR A 255 2.08 14.66 -19.61
CA THR A 255 2.75 15.71 -18.82
C THR A 255 4.21 15.97 -19.21
N ASN A 256 4.80 15.12 -20.04
CA ASN A 256 6.17 15.29 -20.53
C ASN A 256 6.38 14.67 -21.92
N HIS A 257 7.49 15.01 -22.56
CA HIS A 257 7.80 14.55 -23.92
C HIS A 257 7.80 13.03 -24.06
N LYS A 258 8.33 12.30 -23.07
CA LYS A 258 8.35 10.84 -23.07
C LYS A 258 6.94 10.23 -23.09
N LEU A 259 6.00 10.80 -22.35
CA LEU A 259 4.61 10.32 -22.30
C LEU A 259 3.85 10.71 -23.58
N VAL A 260 4.11 11.89 -24.14
CA VAL A 260 3.56 12.29 -25.45
C VAL A 260 4.05 11.34 -26.54
N ASP A 261 5.36 11.10 -26.64
CA ASP A 261 5.93 10.18 -27.63
C ASP A 261 5.37 8.76 -27.49
N ARG A 262 5.31 8.23 -26.27
CA ARG A 262 4.70 6.93 -26.00
C ARG A 262 3.22 6.88 -26.42
N GLY A 263 2.45 7.91 -26.11
CA GLY A 263 1.05 8.02 -26.50
C GLY A 263 0.89 8.09 -28.03
N THR A 264 1.72 8.87 -28.70
CA THR A 264 1.75 8.95 -30.16
C THR A 264 2.01 7.59 -30.80
N GLN A 265 3.03 6.86 -30.30
CA GLN A 265 3.33 5.52 -30.80
C GLN A 265 2.15 4.55 -30.59
N MET A 266 1.44 4.64 -29.46
CA MET A 266 0.25 3.80 -29.24
C MET A 266 -0.89 4.13 -30.21
N VAL A 267 -1.10 5.41 -30.56
CA VAL A 267 -2.12 5.83 -31.56
C VAL A 267 -1.71 5.36 -32.94
N MET A 268 -0.43 5.51 -33.33
CA MET A 268 0.12 4.96 -34.57
C MET A 268 -0.18 3.48 -34.75
N ASP A 269 0.19 2.68 -33.74
CA ASP A 269 0.03 1.21 -33.73
C ASP A 269 -1.45 0.81 -33.85
N GLU A 270 -2.34 1.49 -33.11
CA GLU A 270 -3.76 1.14 -33.04
C GLU A 270 -4.52 1.53 -34.31
N LEU A 271 -4.17 2.67 -34.92
CA LEU A 271 -4.86 3.20 -36.12
C LEU A 271 -4.12 2.91 -37.42
N ASN A 272 -2.90 2.40 -37.37
CA ASN A 272 -2.01 2.16 -38.52
C ASN A 272 -1.81 3.45 -39.37
N ILE A 273 -1.48 4.57 -38.71
CA ILE A 273 -1.23 5.88 -39.31
C ILE A 273 0.20 6.33 -39.01
N ASP A 274 0.68 7.37 -39.69
CA ASP A 274 2.00 7.93 -39.45
C ASP A 274 2.07 8.74 -38.15
N TYR A 275 3.32 9.08 -37.75
CA TYR A 275 3.59 9.74 -36.47
C TYR A 275 2.95 11.13 -36.38
N GLU A 276 2.97 11.91 -37.43
CA GLU A 276 2.46 13.29 -37.42
C GLU A 276 0.94 13.30 -37.20
N HIS A 277 0.20 12.48 -37.95
CA HIS A 277 -1.24 12.34 -37.76
C HIS A 277 -1.61 11.78 -36.38
N ALA A 278 -0.84 10.80 -35.87
CA ALA A 278 -1.04 10.25 -34.55
C ALA A 278 -0.80 11.28 -33.45
N ALA A 279 0.26 12.10 -33.56
CA ALA A 279 0.56 13.18 -32.65
C ALA A 279 -0.53 14.25 -32.62
N ASP A 280 -1.04 14.66 -33.79
CA ASP A 280 -2.14 15.62 -33.89
C ASP A 280 -3.42 15.11 -33.22
N LEU A 281 -3.78 13.85 -33.46
CA LEU A 281 -4.92 13.23 -32.81
C LEU A 281 -4.73 13.16 -31.26
N LEU A 282 -3.57 12.73 -30.81
CA LEU A 282 -3.27 12.62 -29.40
C LEU A 282 -3.37 13.98 -28.69
N ILE A 283 -2.80 15.03 -29.24
CA ILE A 283 -2.84 16.40 -28.72
C ILE A 283 -4.28 16.92 -28.70
N ARG A 284 -5.01 16.72 -29.80
CA ARG A 284 -6.40 17.18 -29.93
C ARG A 284 -7.34 16.56 -28.94
N TYR A 285 -7.22 15.27 -28.67
CA TYR A 285 -8.14 14.52 -27.82
C TYR A 285 -7.63 14.29 -26.38
N GLY A 286 -6.35 14.54 -26.12
CA GLY A 286 -5.75 14.55 -24.80
C GLY A 286 -5.49 13.18 -24.16
N SER A 287 -5.84 12.07 -24.83
CA SER A 287 -5.46 10.71 -24.40
C SER A 287 -5.50 9.74 -25.58
N VAL A 288 -4.75 8.64 -25.48
CA VAL A 288 -4.73 7.58 -26.52
C VAL A 288 -6.13 7.01 -26.74
N ARG A 289 -6.86 6.72 -25.66
CA ARG A 289 -8.25 6.21 -25.75
C ARG A 289 -9.13 7.12 -26.57
N LYS A 290 -9.20 8.41 -26.24
CA LYS A 290 -10.06 9.37 -26.92
C LYS A 290 -9.62 9.61 -28.36
N ALA A 291 -8.31 9.62 -28.63
CA ALA A 291 -7.78 9.75 -29.99
C ALA A 291 -8.23 8.58 -30.88
N VAL A 292 -8.11 7.34 -30.38
CA VAL A 292 -8.54 6.14 -31.12
C VAL A 292 -10.07 6.09 -31.30
N GLU A 293 -10.84 6.37 -30.25
CA GLU A 293 -12.30 6.35 -30.31
C GLU A 293 -12.88 7.43 -31.25
N SER A 294 -12.15 8.54 -31.49
CA SER A 294 -12.60 9.60 -32.37
C SER A 294 -12.66 9.20 -33.84
N THR A 295 -11.91 8.18 -34.25
CA THR A 295 -11.84 7.68 -35.61
C THR A 295 -12.88 6.59 -35.91
N HIS A 296 -13.58 6.08 -34.89
CA HIS A 296 -14.63 5.08 -35.04
C HIS A 296 -16.05 5.69 -35.10
N LYS A 297 -16.15 7.02 -35.19
CA LYS A 297 -17.39 7.75 -35.41
C LYS A 297 -17.47 8.19 -36.88
#